data_03e028d4bd24402d5ab5fb8fdebc408e
#
_entry.id   03e028d4bd24402d5ab5fb8fdebc408e
#
_cell.length_a   1.000
_cell.length_b   1.000
_cell.length_c   1.000
_cell.angle_alpha   90.00
_cell.angle_beta   90.00
_cell.angle_gamma   90.00
#
_symmetry.space_group_name_H-M   'P 1'
#
loop_
_entity.id
_entity.type
_entity.pdbx_description
1 polymer ?
#
loop_
_entity_poly.entity_id
_entity_poly.type
_entity_poly.pdbx_seq_one_letter_code
_entity_poly.pdbx_strand_id
1 'polypeptide(L)'
;MTDASLSRIRSLSAAAPSVPLLVDVSRTCLPTHAKTSDPLLLEAFPAAFSGMAALEGGAIANPDEKRRVGHYWLRAPELAPEHLGQAIEETVARVKAFAADVHSGKVAPESGKRFTNVLLVGIGGSSLGPQLVADALGSGEDKLRLFFFDNTDPDGMAREMDRIAAAGGIRHTLTVVVSKSGGTKETRNGMLVAQAAYTALVSAGLGEAFN
;
A
#
# COMPACT_ATOMS: atom_id res chain seq x y z
N MET A 1 6.16 -15.69 -32.37
CA MET A 1 5.67 -14.29 -32.52
C MET A 1 5.76 -13.96 -33.98
N THR A 2 4.69 -13.46 -34.60
CA THR A 2 4.69 -13.14 -36.05
C THR A 2 5.37 -11.80 -36.31
N ASP A 3 5.86 -11.58 -37.54
CA ASP A 3 6.46 -10.29 -37.94
C ASP A 3 5.48 -9.12 -37.76
N ALA A 4 4.18 -9.35 -37.98
CA ALA A 4 3.13 -8.37 -37.73
C ALA A 4 3.01 -8.00 -36.24
N SER A 5 3.14 -8.98 -35.33
CA SER A 5 3.13 -8.73 -33.88
C SER A 5 4.34 -7.92 -33.44
N LEU A 6 5.53 -8.20 -33.97
CA LEU A 6 6.75 -7.43 -33.68
C LEU A 6 6.67 -6.01 -34.21
N SER A 7 6.15 -5.82 -35.44
CA SER A 7 5.93 -4.50 -36.00
C SER A 7 4.97 -3.66 -35.17
N ARG A 8 3.88 -4.26 -34.68
CA ARG A 8 2.92 -3.60 -33.80
C ARG A 8 3.54 -3.18 -32.47
N ILE A 9 4.33 -4.06 -31.83
CA ILE A 9 5.04 -3.72 -30.58
C ILE A 9 5.94 -2.50 -30.83
N ARG A 10 6.78 -2.54 -31.86
CA ARG A 10 7.70 -1.45 -32.19
C ARG A 10 7.00 -0.12 -32.46
N SER A 11 5.83 -0.13 -33.12
CA SER A 11 5.08 1.07 -33.46
C SER A 11 4.25 1.65 -32.29
N LEU A 12 3.99 0.86 -31.27
CA LEU A 12 3.14 1.23 -30.14
C LEU A 12 3.87 1.13 -28.79
N SER A 13 5.20 1.13 -28.82
CA SER A 13 6.04 1.23 -27.62
C SER A 13 6.88 2.50 -27.68
N ALA A 14 7.05 3.14 -26.55
CA ALA A 14 7.87 4.33 -26.38
C ALA A 14 8.70 4.24 -25.11
N ALA A 15 9.97 4.58 -25.18
CA ALA A 15 10.85 4.72 -24.02
C ALA A 15 10.85 6.17 -23.54
N ALA A 16 10.79 6.38 -22.23
CA ALA A 16 10.98 7.69 -21.64
C ALA A 16 12.48 8.01 -21.54
N PRO A 17 12.97 9.14 -22.13
CA PRO A 17 14.40 9.40 -22.18
C PRO A 17 15.04 9.71 -20.82
N SER A 18 14.26 10.20 -19.87
CA SER A 18 14.74 10.67 -18.57
C SER A 18 14.64 9.65 -17.44
N VAL A 19 13.93 8.55 -17.66
CA VAL A 19 13.74 7.48 -16.65
C VAL A 19 13.79 6.12 -17.36
N PRO A 20 14.21 5.03 -16.69
CA PRO A 20 14.24 3.69 -17.28
C PRO A 20 12.82 3.10 -17.41
N LEU A 21 11.96 3.76 -18.15
CA LEU A 21 10.56 3.37 -18.36
C LEU A 21 10.30 3.13 -19.83
N LEU A 22 9.77 1.94 -20.15
CA LEU A 22 9.21 1.59 -21.44
C LEU A 22 7.70 1.43 -21.30
N VAL A 23 6.94 2.14 -22.13
CA VAL A 23 5.48 1.99 -22.21
C VAL A 23 5.15 1.26 -23.51
N ASP A 24 4.46 0.12 -23.39
CA ASP A 24 3.99 -0.70 -24.51
C ASP A 24 2.45 -0.79 -24.46
N VAL A 25 1.80 -0.18 -25.45
CA VAL A 25 0.34 -0.22 -25.62
C VAL A 25 -0.08 -1.11 -26.80
N SER A 26 0.80 -1.96 -27.30
CA SER A 26 0.54 -2.81 -28.47
C SER A 26 -0.56 -3.85 -28.24
N ARG A 27 -0.84 -4.20 -26.99
CA ARG A 27 -1.88 -5.17 -26.59
C ARG A 27 -3.19 -4.54 -26.16
N THR A 28 -3.32 -3.23 -26.29
CA THR A 28 -4.60 -2.53 -26.03
C THR A 28 -5.54 -2.69 -27.22
N CYS A 29 -6.81 -2.35 -27.02
CA CYS A 29 -7.86 -2.41 -28.05
C CYS A 29 -7.74 -1.30 -29.11
N LEU A 30 -6.56 -0.73 -29.33
CA LEU A 30 -6.33 0.22 -30.38
C LEU A 30 -6.49 -0.43 -31.78
N PRO A 31 -6.98 0.31 -32.77
CA PRO A 31 -7.09 -0.20 -34.14
C PRO A 31 -5.76 -0.75 -34.65
N THR A 32 -5.80 -1.73 -35.53
CA THR A 32 -4.60 -2.39 -36.06
C THR A 32 -3.65 -1.44 -36.80
N HIS A 33 -4.17 -0.32 -37.32
CA HIS A 33 -3.42 0.73 -37.99
C HIS A 33 -2.99 1.87 -37.05
N ALA A 34 -3.38 1.83 -35.76
CA ALA A 34 -3.00 2.87 -34.81
C ALA A 34 -1.47 2.96 -34.69
N LYS A 35 -0.97 4.18 -34.63
CA LYS A 35 0.42 4.53 -34.39
C LYS A 35 0.49 5.58 -33.28
N THR A 36 1.63 5.75 -32.66
CA THR A 36 1.87 6.83 -31.69
C THR A 36 1.65 8.22 -32.28
N SER A 37 1.68 8.36 -33.59
CA SER A 37 1.37 9.58 -34.36
C SER A 37 -0.08 9.69 -34.80
N ASP A 38 -0.98 8.84 -34.30
CA ASP A 38 -2.41 8.92 -34.63
C ASP A 38 -2.99 10.26 -34.18
N PRO A 39 -3.66 11.04 -35.09
CA PRO A 39 -4.20 12.34 -34.73
C PRO A 39 -5.15 12.32 -33.53
N LEU A 40 -5.99 11.28 -33.40
CA LEU A 40 -6.90 11.16 -32.25
C LEU A 40 -6.16 11.06 -30.92
N LEU A 41 -5.02 10.36 -30.88
CA LEU A 41 -4.17 10.28 -29.70
C LEU A 41 -3.48 11.62 -29.42
N LEU A 42 -2.94 12.26 -30.49
CA LEU A 42 -2.25 13.54 -30.38
C LEU A 42 -3.19 14.67 -29.92
N GLU A 43 -4.45 14.66 -30.33
CA GLU A 43 -5.47 15.63 -29.89
C GLU A 43 -5.85 15.42 -28.41
N ALA A 44 -5.86 14.17 -27.92
CA ALA A 44 -6.20 13.85 -26.54
C ALA A 44 -5.07 14.20 -25.54
N PHE A 45 -3.80 14.13 -25.94
CA PHE A 45 -2.66 14.35 -25.06
C PHE A 45 -2.60 15.73 -24.40
N PRO A 46 -2.82 16.85 -25.09
CA PRO A 46 -2.80 18.17 -24.46
C PRO A 46 -3.79 18.29 -23.30
N ALA A 47 -5.02 17.78 -23.48
CA ALA A 47 -6.02 17.76 -22.43
C ALA A 47 -5.64 16.86 -21.25
N ALA A 48 -5.08 15.67 -21.54
CA ALA A 48 -4.60 14.75 -20.52
C ALA A 48 -3.45 15.36 -19.69
N PHE A 49 -2.45 15.95 -20.34
CA PHE A 49 -1.32 16.59 -19.65
C PHE A 49 -1.75 17.84 -18.87
N SER A 50 -2.67 18.65 -19.40
CA SER A 50 -3.26 19.76 -18.66
C SER A 50 -4.02 19.28 -17.42
N GLY A 51 -4.79 18.19 -17.56
CA GLY A 51 -5.48 17.55 -16.42
C GLY A 51 -4.49 17.03 -15.36
N MET A 52 -3.40 16.38 -15.77
CA MET A 52 -2.36 15.92 -14.85
C MET A 52 -1.71 17.09 -14.10
N ALA A 53 -1.35 18.16 -14.79
CA ALA A 53 -0.79 19.35 -14.17
C ALA A 53 -1.77 20.01 -13.16
N ALA A 54 -3.06 20.06 -13.49
CA ALA A 54 -4.07 20.56 -12.60
C ALA A 54 -4.21 19.70 -11.32
N LEU A 55 -4.17 18.37 -11.47
CA LEU A 55 -4.19 17.44 -10.32
C LEU A 55 -2.96 17.62 -9.43
N GLU A 56 -1.78 17.72 -10.02
CA GLU A 56 -0.51 17.97 -9.31
C GLU A 56 -0.55 19.31 -8.59
N GLY A 57 -1.16 20.34 -9.19
CA GLY A 57 -1.41 21.64 -8.58
C GLY A 57 -2.51 21.63 -7.50
N GLY A 58 -3.16 20.50 -7.23
CA GLY A 58 -4.12 20.33 -6.15
C GLY A 58 -5.58 20.55 -6.52
N ALA A 59 -5.95 20.40 -7.79
CA ALA A 59 -7.35 20.39 -8.18
C ALA A 59 -8.12 19.26 -7.49
N ILE A 60 -9.43 19.48 -7.27
CA ILE A 60 -10.32 18.46 -6.72
C ILE A 60 -10.53 17.36 -7.77
N ALA A 61 -10.01 16.18 -7.49
CA ALA A 61 -10.12 15.01 -8.38
C ALA A 61 -11.38 14.19 -8.11
N ASN A 62 -11.83 14.16 -6.86
CA ASN A 62 -13.06 13.49 -6.46
C ASN A 62 -14.05 14.56 -5.96
N PRO A 63 -14.97 15.02 -6.81
CA PRO A 63 -15.92 16.07 -6.43
C PRO A 63 -16.92 15.62 -5.37
N ASP A 64 -17.29 14.34 -5.33
CA ASP A 64 -18.27 13.81 -4.37
C ASP A 64 -17.75 13.87 -2.94
N GLU A 65 -16.48 13.48 -2.74
CA GLU A 65 -15.81 13.55 -1.45
C GLU A 65 -15.05 14.89 -1.24
N LYS A 66 -15.04 15.78 -2.23
CA LYS A 66 -14.26 17.03 -2.26
C LYS A 66 -12.77 16.80 -1.96
N ARG A 67 -12.19 15.74 -2.52
CA ARG A 67 -10.82 15.32 -2.24
C ARG A 67 -9.88 15.63 -3.40
N ARG A 68 -8.67 15.98 -3.02
CA ARG A 68 -7.51 16.11 -3.91
C ARG A 68 -6.81 14.76 -4.04
N VAL A 69 -5.96 14.63 -5.07
CA VAL A 69 -5.05 13.50 -5.24
C VAL A 69 -3.66 13.95 -4.77
N GLY A 70 -3.13 13.31 -3.75
CA GLY A 70 -1.88 13.72 -3.10
C GLY A 70 -0.71 12.75 -3.28
N HIS A 71 -0.84 11.70 -4.08
CA HIS A 71 0.23 10.69 -4.23
C HIS A 71 1.51 11.25 -4.87
N TYR A 72 1.44 12.29 -5.71
CA TYR A 72 2.61 13.01 -6.22
C TYR A 72 3.42 13.63 -5.07
N TRP A 73 2.72 14.28 -4.14
CA TRP A 73 3.33 14.99 -3.02
C TRP A 73 3.99 14.06 -2.00
N LEU A 74 3.56 12.78 -1.94
CA LEU A 74 4.24 11.80 -1.11
C LEU A 74 5.67 11.49 -1.59
N ARG A 75 5.99 11.82 -2.86
CA ARG A 75 7.32 11.66 -3.45
C ARG A 75 8.08 12.98 -3.57
N ALA A 76 7.34 14.08 -3.69
CA ALA A 76 7.87 15.42 -3.85
C ALA A 76 7.05 16.40 -3.00
N PRO A 77 7.22 16.39 -1.65
CA PRO A 77 6.47 17.24 -0.73
C PRO A 77 6.56 18.74 -1.05
N GLU A 78 7.66 19.13 -1.68
CA GLU A 78 7.92 20.50 -2.13
C GLU A 78 6.94 21.00 -3.21
N LEU A 79 6.25 20.10 -3.91
CA LEU A 79 5.22 20.43 -4.89
C LEU A 79 3.85 20.64 -4.24
N ALA A 80 3.68 20.23 -2.99
CA ALA A 80 2.42 20.38 -2.26
C ALA A 80 2.24 21.84 -1.77
N PRO A 81 0.99 22.28 -1.51
CA PRO A 81 0.77 23.43 -0.66
C PRO A 81 1.55 23.30 0.66
N GLU A 82 2.22 24.38 1.09
CA GLU A 82 3.22 24.36 2.19
C GLU A 82 2.73 23.58 3.43
N HIS A 83 1.51 23.83 3.88
CA HIS A 83 0.95 23.15 5.05
C HIS A 83 0.75 21.65 4.86
N LEU A 84 0.55 21.17 3.62
CA LEU A 84 0.43 19.74 3.31
C LEU A 84 1.82 19.11 3.14
N GLY A 85 2.76 19.82 2.52
CA GLY A 85 4.14 19.37 2.40
C GLY A 85 4.77 19.10 3.76
N GLN A 86 4.67 20.06 4.67
CA GLN A 86 5.14 19.90 6.05
C GLN A 86 4.47 18.73 6.78
N ALA A 87 3.13 18.60 6.68
CA ALA A 87 2.40 17.50 7.30
C ALA A 87 2.82 16.11 6.75
N ILE A 88 3.16 16.02 5.47
CA ILE A 88 3.68 14.79 4.84
C ILE A 88 5.06 14.45 5.43
N GLU A 89 5.97 15.42 5.46
CA GLU A 89 7.33 15.23 5.99
C GLU A 89 7.32 14.81 7.45
N GLU A 90 6.55 15.50 8.30
CA GLU A 90 6.37 15.16 9.70
C GLU A 90 5.78 13.77 9.89
N THR A 91 4.77 13.39 9.08
CA THR A 91 4.17 12.06 9.14
C THR A 91 5.17 10.98 8.77
N VAL A 92 5.93 11.16 7.69
CA VAL A 92 6.98 10.21 7.29
C VAL A 92 8.05 10.08 8.37
N ALA A 93 8.48 11.18 8.97
CA ALA A 93 9.45 11.17 10.06
C ALA A 93 8.92 10.40 11.27
N ARG A 94 7.67 10.61 11.66
CA ARG A 94 7.01 9.88 12.77
C ARG A 94 6.90 8.38 12.49
N VAL A 95 6.54 7.98 11.28
CA VAL A 95 6.46 6.57 10.87
C VAL A 95 7.84 5.91 10.96
N LYS A 96 8.88 6.57 10.45
CA LYS A 96 10.26 6.06 10.53
C LYS A 96 10.74 5.93 11.97
N ALA A 97 10.45 6.92 12.82
CA ALA A 97 10.80 6.90 14.24
C ALA A 97 10.10 5.76 14.97
N PHE A 98 8.80 5.57 14.73
CA PHE A 98 8.04 4.45 15.31
C PHE A 98 8.61 3.09 14.87
N ALA A 99 8.91 2.91 13.59
CA ALA A 99 9.54 1.68 13.09
C ALA A 99 10.90 1.42 13.76
N ALA A 100 11.71 2.47 13.95
CA ALA A 100 12.99 2.36 14.67
C ALA A 100 12.79 1.98 16.16
N ASP A 101 11.78 2.53 16.81
CA ASP A 101 11.43 2.20 18.18
C ASP A 101 10.96 0.73 18.33
N VAL A 102 10.19 0.21 17.38
CA VAL A 102 9.82 -1.21 17.30
C VAL A 102 11.05 -2.09 17.07
N HIS A 103 11.90 -1.72 16.10
CA HIS A 103 13.10 -2.48 15.76
C HIS A 103 14.14 -2.52 16.89
N SER A 104 14.23 -1.45 17.67
CA SER A 104 15.14 -1.40 18.82
C SER A 104 14.59 -2.13 20.06
N GLY A 105 13.28 -2.38 20.09
CA GLY A 105 12.58 -2.92 21.25
C GLY A 105 12.19 -1.89 22.28
N LYS A 106 12.30 -0.59 21.96
CA LYS A 106 11.77 0.50 22.80
C LYS A 106 10.23 0.46 22.85
N VAL A 107 9.61 0.13 21.71
CA VAL A 107 8.21 -0.30 21.64
C VAL A 107 8.22 -1.81 21.57
N ALA A 108 7.71 -2.44 22.62
CA ALA A 108 7.76 -3.89 22.82
C ALA A 108 6.39 -4.39 23.29
N PRO A 109 6.11 -5.68 23.14
CA PRO A 109 4.91 -6.28 23.73
C PRO A 109 5.05 -6.32 25.26
N GLU A 110 3.92 -6.41 25.97
CA GLU A 110 3.87 -6.50 27.45
C GLU A 110 4.71 -7.65 28.03
N SER A 111 4.95 -8.70 27.26
CA SER A 111 5.86 -9.77 27.63
C SER A 111 7.32 -9.34 27.87
N GLY A 112 7.65 -8.06 27.64
CA GLY A 112 8.99 -7.50 27.78
C GLY A 112 9.99 -7.94 26.72
N LYS A 113 9.58 -8.75 25.75
CA LYS A 113 10.38 -9.19 24.60
C LYS A 113 10.09 -8.28 23.41
N ARG A 114 10.81 -8.49 22.32
CA ARG A 114 10.59 -7.76 21.08
C ARG A 114 9.40 -8.32 20.31
N PHE A 115 8.76 -7.48 19.52
CA PHE A 115 7.90 -7.96 18.44
C PHE A 115 8.75 -8.74 17.42
N THR A 116 8.20 -9.83 16.94
CA THR A 116 8.77 -10.67 15.88
C THR A 116 7.86 -10.75 14.65
N ASN A 117 6.61 -10.31 14.82
CA ASN A 117 5.59 -10.35 13.78
C ASN A 117 4.87 -9.01 13.68
N VAL A 118 4.36 -8.72 12.48
CA VAL A 118 3.38 -7.66 12.22
C VAL A 118 2.17 -8.31 11.55
N LEU A 119 0.97 -8.08 12.10
CA LEU A 119 -0.29 -8.36 11.43
C LEU A 119 -0.84 -7.05 10.87
N LEU A 120 -0.86 -6.90 9.58
CA LEU A 120 -1.48 -5.76 8.91
C LEU A 120 -2.94 -6.09 8.59
N VAL A 121 -3.85 -5.26 9.08
CA VAL A 121 -5.30 -5.38 8.84
C VAL A 121 -5.73 -4.23 7.94
N GLY A 122 -6.12 -4.53 6.71
CA GLY A 122 -6.52 -3.54 5.71
C GLY A 122 -7.01 -4.21 4.44
N ILE A 123 -7.73 -3.50 3.59
CA ILE A 123 -8.25 -4.05 2.34
C ILE A 123 -7.90 -3.16 1.16
N GLY A 124 -7.79 -3.75 -0.02
CA GLY A 124 -7.47 -3.03 -1.26
C GLY A 124 -6.15 -2.25 -1.15
N GLY A 125 -6.19 -0.94 -1.40
CA GLY A 125 -4.99 -0.10 -1.34
C GLY A 125 -4.29 -0.04 0.02
N SER A 126 -4.98 -0.41 1.10
CA SER A 126 -4.39 -0.47 2.45
C SER A 126 -3.55 -1.73 2.69
N SER A 127 -3.70 -2.78 1.89
CA SER A 127 -2.97 -4.06 2.02
C SER A 127 -2.10 -4.39 0.80
N LEU A 128 -2.58 -4.15 -0.42
CA LEU A 128 -1.89 -4.59 -1.65
C LEU A 128 -0.51 -3.95 -1.83
N GLY A 129 -0.37 -2.66 -1.50
CA GLY A 129 0.92 -1.98 -1.53
C GLY A 129 1.93 -2.60 -0.55
N PRO A 130 1.59 -2.73 0.74
CA PRO A 130 2.42 -3.43 1.72
C PRO A 130 2.76 -4.88 1.34
N GLN A 131 1.80 -5.66 0.80
CA GLN A 131 2.05 -7.02 0.31
C GLN A 131 3.07 -7.03 -0.84
N LEU A 132 2.88 -6.16 -1.84
CA LEU A 132 3.82 -6.04 -2.95
C LEU A 132 5.24 -5.75 -2.46
N VAL A 133 5.40 -4.82 -1.53
CA VAL A 133 6.72 -4.45 -0.99
C VAL A 133 7.29 -5.61 -0.17
N ALA A 134 6.47 -6.28 0.65
CA ALA A 134 6.90 -7.43 1.43
C ALA A 134 7.38 -8.59 0.54
N ASP A 135 6.63 -8.90 -0.51
CA ASP A 135 6.98 -9.99 -1.43
C ASP A 135 8.19 -9.66 -2.31
N ALA A 136 8.29 -8.39 -2.75
CA ALA A 136 9.36 -7.97 -3.65
C ALA A 136 10.71 -7.75 -2.96
N LEU A 137 10.70 -7.29 -1.71
CA LEU A 137 11.91 -6.88 -0.97
C LEU A 137 12.17 -7.72 0.28
N GLY A 138 11.20 -8.55 0.69
CA GLY A 138 11.30 -9.39 1.87
C GLY A 138 12.42 -10.43 1.76
N SER A 139 13.02 -10.75 2.87
CA SER A 139 14.11 -11.72 2.98
C SER A 139 14.05 -12.50 4.29
N GLY A 140 14.85 -13.57 4.38
CA GLY A 140 15.00 -14.36 5.62
C GLY A 140 15.67 -13.58 6.77
N GLU A 141 16.24 -12.42 6.50
CA GLU A 141 16.91 -11.53 7.47
C GLU A 141 16.00 -10.43 8.02
N ASP A 142 14.74 -10.38 7.58
CA ASP A 142 13.78 -9.39 8.05
C ASP A 142 13.57 -9.51 9.56
N LYS A 143 13.57 -8.36 10.23
CA LYS A 143 13.42 -8.31 11.70
C LYS A 143 12.04 -8.74 12.18
N LEU A 144 11.03 -8.60 11.34
CA LEU A 144 9.64 -8.90 11.63
C LEU A 144 9.01 -9.66 10.44
N ARG A 145 8.24 -10.69 10.74
CA ARG A 145 7.44 -11.40 9.73
C ARG A 145 6.14 -10.69 9.52
N LEU A 146 5.70 -10.54 8.25
CA LEU A 146 4.46 -9.89 7.89
C LEU A 146 3.35 -10.91 7.66
N PHE A 147 2.17 -10.61 8.21
CA PHE A 147 0.93 -11.34 8.06
C PHE A 147 -0.16 -10.34 7.66
N PHE A 148 -1.20 -10.80 6.95
CA PHE A 148 -2.20 -9.89 6.39
C PHE A 148 -3.61 -10.42 6.63
N PHE A 149 -4.48 -9.53 7.16
CA PHE A 149 -5.92 -9.66 7.05
C PHE A 149 -6.39 -8.67 5.98
N ASP A 150 -6.57 -9.15 4.75
CA ASP A 150 -6.84 -8.34 3.56
C ASP A 150 -8.21 -8.60 2.93
N ASN A 151 -9.01 -9.46 3.56
CA ASN A 151 -10.38 -9.80 3.15
C ASN A 151 -11.21 -10.21 4.37
N THR A 152 -12.45 -10.67 4.13
CA THR A 152 -13.39 -11.10 5.17
C THR A 152 -13.61 -12.61 5.21
N ASP A 153 -12.77 -13.39 4.54
CA ASP A 153 -12.84 -14.84 4.56
C ASP A 153 -12.43 -15.38 5.94
N PRO A 154 -13.36 -16.00 6.70
CA PRO A 154 -13.06 -16.53 8.03
C PRO A 154 -11.96 -17.60 8.02
N ASP A 155 -11.98 -18.46 7.00
CA ASP A 155 -10.99 -19.54 6.86
C ASP A 155 -9.61 -18.98 6.52
N GLY A 156 -9.58 -17.90 5.71
CA GLY A 156 -8.35 -17.15 5.43
C GLY A 156 -7.76 -16.54 6.70
N MET A 157 -8.58 -15.85 7.49
CA MET A 157 -8.16 -15.28 8.78
C MET A 157 -7.70 -16.37 9.77
N ALA A 158 -8.41 -17.50 9.84
CA ALA A 158 -8.02 -18.63 10.69
C ALA A 158 -6.64 -19.18 10.29
N ARG A 159 -6.40 -19.40 9.00
CA ARG A 159 -5.10 -19.84 8.49
C ARG A 159 -3.96 -18.86 8.83
N GLU A 160 -4.21 -17.56 8.72
CA GLU A 160 -3.20 -16.56 9.11
C GLU A 160 -2.96 -16.57 10.62
N MET A 161 -3.99 -16.77 11.46
CA MET A 161 -3.82 -16.93 12.90
C MET A 161 -2.99 -18.18 13.25
N ASP A 162 -3.20 -19.30 12.56
CA ASP A 162 -2.39 -20.51 12.72
C ASP A 162 -0.91 -20.26 12.33
N ARG A 163 -0.67 -19.50 11.26
CA ARG A 163 0.69 -19.11 10.86
C ARG A 163 1.34 -18.18 11.89
N ILE A 164 0.58 -17.25 12.46
CA ILE A 164 1.06 -16.38 13.55
C ILE A 164 1.37 -17.22 14.79
N ALA A 165 0.51 -18.18 15.14
CA ALA A 165 0.75 -19.07 16.26
C ALA A 165 2.04 -19.88 16.10
N ALA A 166 2.30 -20.44 14.91
CA ALA A 166 3.54 -21.13 14.59
C ALA A 166 4.78 -20.21 14.59
N ALA A 167 4.59 -18.90 14.42
CA ALA A 167 5.65 -17.89 14.41
C ALA A 167 5.90 -17.23 15.78
N GLY A 168 5.44 -17.82 16.87
CA GLY A 168 5.64 -17.30 18.23
C GLY A 168 4.37 -16.69 18.86
N GLY A 169 3.28 -16.62 18.10
CA GLY A 169 1.95 -16.25 18.56
C GLY A 169 1.66 -14.76 18.57
N ILE A 170 0.38 -14.47 18.83
CA ILE A 170 -0.16 -13.12 18.82
C ILE A 170 0.52 -12.20 19.86
N ARG A 171 1.00 -12.74 20.95
CA ARG A 171 1.71 -12.00 22.02
C ARG A 171 3.01 -11.31 21.54
N HIS A 172 3.59 -11.76 20.43
CA HIS A 172 4.79 -11.19 19.83
C HIS A 172 4.48 -10.49 18.49
N THR A 173 3.20 -10.22 18.24
CA THR A 173 2.70 -9.63 17.01
C THR A 173 2.25 -8.20 17.26
N LEU A 174 2.76 -7.26 16.48
CA LEU A 174 2.24 -5.91 16.42
C LEU A 174 1.10 -5.88 15.38
N THR A 175 -0.11 -5.53 15.81
CA THR A 175 -1.23 -5.36 14.87
C THR A 175 -1.31 -3.92 14.39
N VAL A 176 -1.27 -3.73 13.08
CA VAL A 176 -1.37 -2.43 12.40
C VAL A 176 -2.67 -2.39 11.59
N VAL A 177 -3.60 -1.54 11.99
CA VAL A 177 -4.90 -1.39 11.32
C VAL A 177 -4.86 -0.18 10.40
N VAL A 178 -5.12 -0.39 9.09
CA VAL A 178 -5.03 0.65 8.07
C VAL A 178 -6.38 0.89 7.42
N SER A 179 -6.96 2.07 7.66
CA SER A 179 -8.20 2.52 7.04
C SER A 179 -8.17 4.01 6.77
N LYS A 180 -8.36 4.43 5.51
CA LYS A 180 -8.45 5.85 5.11
C LYS A 180 -9.69 6.51 5.71
N SER A 181 -10.84 5.86 5.61
CA SER A 181 -12.13 6.41 6.05
C SER A 181 -12.43 6.17 7.53
N GLY A 182 -11.76 5.19 8.15
CA GLY A 182 -12.09 4.70 9.47
C GLY A 182 -13.38 3.83 9.53
N GLY A 183 -14.18 3.82 8.44
CA GLY A 183 -15.48 3.15 8.36
C GLY A 183 -15.51 1.87 7.53
N THR A 184 -14.37 1.39 7.03
CA THR A 184 -14.29 0.19 6.18
C THR A 184 -14.67 -1.05 7.00
N LYS A 185 -15.77 -1.70 6.63
CA LYS A 185 -16.35 -2.83 7.40
C LYS A 185 -15.40 -4.02 7.47
N GLU A 186 -14.74 -4.33 6.36
CA GLU A 186 -13.79 -5.43 6.24
C GLU A 186 -12.60 -5.22 7.17
N THR A 187 -12.02 -4.04 7.17
CA THR A 187 -10.93 -3.68 8.08
C THR A 187 -11.37 -3.75 9.54
N ARG A 188 -12.59 -3.26 9.85
CA ARG A 188 -13.16 -3.37 11.18
C ARG A 188 -13.33 -4.83 11.61
N ASN A 189 -13.83 -5.70 10.74
CA ASN A 189 -14.01 -7.11 11.03
C ASN A 189 -12.68 -7.80 11.34
N GLY A 190 -11.65 -7.58 10.50
CA GLY A 190 -10.31 -8.09 10.76
C GLY A 190 -9.71 -7.58 12.08
N MET A 191 -9.92 -6.30 12.39
CA MET A 191 -9.50 -5.73 13.68
C MET A 191 -10.17 -6.44 14.86
N LEU A 192 -11.50 -6.71 14.78
CA LEU A 192 -12.23 -7.40 15.84
C LEU A 192 -11.76 -8.85 16.03
N VAL A 193 -11.41 -9.55 14.95
CA VAL A 193 -10.82 -10.91 15.03
C VAL A 193 -9.47 -10.85 15.75
N ALA A 194 -8.60 -9.93 15.38
CA ALA A 194 -7.33 -9.74 16.07
C ALA A 194 -7.51 -9.38 17.54
N GLN A 195 -8.43 -8.45 17.85
CA GLN A 195 -8.76 -8.06 19.23
C GLN A 195 -9.26 -9.25 20.04
N ALA A 196 -10.13 -10.10 19.48
CA ALA A 196 -10.61 -11.30 20.16
C ALA A 196 -9.48 -12.27 20.52
N ALA A 197 -8.49 -12.42 19.62
CA ALA A 197 -7.32 -13.24 19.88
C ALA A 197 -6.46 -12.71 21.04
N TYR A 198 -6.24 -11.40 21.12
CA TYR A 198 -5.56 -10.79 22.27
C TYR A 198 -6.37 -10.94 23.55
N THR A 199 -7.69 -10.72 23.51
CA THR A 199 -8.56 -10.88 24.67
C THR A 199 -8.54 -12.32 25.21
N ALA A 200 -8.56 -13.31 24.32
CA ALA A 200 -8.44 -14.71 24.70
C ALA A 200 -7.10 -15.02 25.40
N LEU A 201 -6.01 -14.42 24.91
CA LEU A 201 -4.70 -14.54 25.52
C LEU A 201 -4.67 -13.99 26.97
N VAL A 202 -5.26 -12.81 27.17
CA VAL A 202 -5.39 -12.18 28.50
C VAL A 202 -6.23 -13.04 29.44
N SER A 203 -7.39 -13.52 28.97
CA SER A 203 -8.30 -14.36 29.76
C SER A 203 -7.66 -15.70 30.16
N ALA A 204 -6.69 -16.18 29.39
CA ALA A 204 -5.91 -17.37 29.72
C ALA A 204 -4.76 -17.09 30.72
N GLY A 205 -4.66 -15.89 31.29
CA GLY A 205 -3.58 -15.48 32.18
C GLY A 205 -2.20 -15.37 31.55
N LEU A 206 -2.15 -15.23 30.24
CA LEU A 206 -0.91 -15.19 29.43
C LEU A 206 -0.54 -13.77 28.97
N GLY A 207 -1.26 -12.75 29.45
CA GLY A 207 -1.04 -11.34 29.16
C GLY A 207 -1.81 -10.45 30.12
N GLU A 208 -1.48 -9.15 30.19
CA GLU A 208 -2.26 -8.16 30.95
C GLU A 208 -3.35 -7.55 30.06
N ALA A 209 -4.39 -6.96 30.67
CA ALA A 209 -5.55 -6.43 29.97
C ALA A 209 -5.15 -5.20 29.12
N PHE A 210 -5.75 -5.08 27.94
CA PHE A 210 -5.72 -3.85 27.15
C PHE A 210 -6.33 -2.69 27.96
N ASN A 211 -5.54 -1.70 28.30
CA ASN A 211 -5.96 -0.37 28.73
C ASN A 211 -5.90 0.61 27.54
#